data_dc2c9db412580b4cb5a891d73a5bba55
#
_entry.id   dc2c9db412580b4cb5a891d73a5bba55
#
_cell.length_a   1.000
_cell.length_b   1.000
_cell.length_c   1.000
_cell.angle_alpha   90.00
_cell.angle_beta   90.00
_cell.angle_gamma   90.00
#
_symmetry.space_group_name_H-M   'P 1'
#
loop_
_entity.id
_entity.type
_entity.pdbx_description
1 polymer ?
#
loop_
_entity_poly.entity_id
_entity_poly.type
_entity_poly.pdbx_seq_one_letter_code
_entity_poly.pdbx_strand_id
1 'polypeptide(L)'
;GDAPAGRAGSQGVGGDGGAGGAGGAPGNGGSGGRGDMAFKDGDGGAGGDGGDPGAGGKGGAGGAGATEGVTGATGATVHSGGNGGKGGNGADATVAGANGGKGGAGGNGGLVGDGGAGGDGGSGAAGANGANVGEDGADGTLSGQPGEGSEANGGQGGVGGGGAGGAGGDGGAGSSALGSGGNGGRGDAGQAGGAGGAGGAGGAGGSVSGDGGPGGKGGAGGAGGAGASGGGGGKGASGADSAEAVGGAGGKGGDGGVGGVGGDGGPGGDGGAGGAAPAGQVGSHGVGGVGGDGGLGGAGGNGGDGGHGSDGGDGGDGGDPGAGGLGGLGGDSGNGTRAASGVDASDHGPGSGGNGGNGGNGAQASVAGGAGGNGGDGGNAGRVGDGGAGGNGGDGAAGANGANSGAPGSDALALGQPGGNGGQGDAGQAGGAGGAGGAGGAGGSVSGDGGAGGNGGAGGNGGVGASGGAGARGANGIDSIG
;
A
#
# COMPACT_ATOMS: atom_id res chain seq x y z
N GLY A 1 94.34 6.65 48.64
CA GLY A 1 95.14 5.59 49.14
C GLY A 1 95.91 6.07 50.37
N ASP A 2 96.23 5.21 51.32
CA ASP A 2 97.03 5.45 52.58
C ASP A 2 98.45 5.74 52.23
N ALA A 3 99.09 6.75 52.89
CA ALA A 3 100.52 7.10 52.75
C ALA A 3 101.16 7.03 54.15
N PRO A 4 101.94 5.98 54.51
CA PRO A 4 102.55 5.79 55.86
C PRO A 4 103.53 6.91 56.24
N ALA A 5 104.09 7.65 55.34
CA ALA A 5 105.02 8.77 55.59
C ALA A 5 104.68 10.01 54.75
N GLY A 6 103.49 10.17 54.22
CA GLY A 6 103.05 11.26 53.38
C GLY A 6 101.61 11.66 53.64
N ARG A 7 101.10 12.64 52.89
CA ARG A 7 99.66 12.96 52.94
C ARG A 7 98.84 11.84 52.29
N ALA A 8 97.82 11.37 52.99
CA ALA A 8 96.85 10.47 52.38
C ALA A 8 96.22 11.05 51.13
N GLY A 9 96.14 10.28 50.07
CA GLY A 9 95.50 10.72 48.84
C GLY A 9 94.02 11.06 49.10
N SER A 10 93.58 12.08 48.49
CA SER A 10 92.17 12.48 48.55
C SER A 10 91.31 11.36 47.93
N GLN A 11 90.17 11.08 48.56
CA GLN A 11 89.18 10.26 47.91
C GLN A 11 88.62 10.99 46.67
N GLY A 12 88.43 10.26 45.57
CA GLY A 12 87.75 10.75 44.39
C GLY A 12 86.28 11.01 44.68
N VAL A 13 85.66 11.88 43.88
CA VAL A 13 84.20 12.10 43.91
C VAL A 13 83.49 10.88 43.37
N GLY A 14 82.31 10.56 43.93
CA GLY A 14 81.47 9.49 43.40
C GLY A 14 80.99 9.84 42.00
N GLY A 15 80.85 8.85 41.15
CA GLY A 15 80.23 9.05 39.79
C GLY A 15 78.75 9.35 39.86
N ASP A 16 78.25 10.18 38.96
CA ASP A 16 76.83 10.45 38.89
C ASP A 16 76.04 9.21 38.48
N GLY A 17 74.78 9.05 39.01
CA GLY A 17 73.85 8.00 38.64
C GLY A 17 73.36 8.16 37.24
N GLY A 18 73.14 7.08 36.50
CA GLY A 18 72.57 7.09 35.18
C GLY A 18 71.09 7.56 35.16
N ALA A 19 70.69 8.28 34.12
CA ALA A 19 69.27 8.62 33.96
C ALA A 19 68.42 7.38 33.82
N GLY A 20 67.17 7.39 34.37
CA GLY A 20 66.17 6.36 34.17
C GLY A 20 65.72 6.27 32.72
N GLY A 21 65.34 5.11 32.26
CA GLY A 21 64.77 4.91 30.93
C GLY A 21 63.41 5.59 30.76
N ALA A 22 63.05 6.02 29.57
CA ALA A 22 61.70 6.54 29.26
C ALA A 22 60.65 5.43 29.41
N GLY A 23 59.46 5.81 29.81
CA GLY A 23 58.28 4.93 29.80
C GLY A 23 57.93 4.37 28.44
N GLY A 24 57.32 3.21 28.35
CA GLY A 24 56.85 2.61 27.09
C GLY A 24 55.59 3.29 26.56
N ALA A 25 55.42 3.35 25.21
CA ALA A 25 54.19 3.79 24.59
C ALA A 25 53.07 2.80 24.80
N PRO A 26 51.87 3.27 25.15
CA PRO A 26 50.71 2.37 25.35
C PRO A 26 50.12 1.91 24.00
N GLY A 27 49.33 0.82 24.04
CA GLY A 27 48.57 0.35 22.88
C GLY A 27 47.25 1.07 22.74
N ASN A 28 46.76 1.16 21.49
CA ASN A 28 45.41 1.66 21.17
C ASN A 28 44.38 0.58 21.53
N GLY A 29 43.15 1.05 21.86
CA GLY A 29 41.99 0.17 22.02
C GLY A 29 41.61 -0.55 20.74
N GLY A 30 41.14 -1.79 20.84
CA GLY A 30 40.59 -2.53 19.69
C GLY A 30 39.25 -2.01 19.23
N SER A 31 38.95 -2.11 17.96
CA SER A 31 37.61 -1.74 17.41
C SER A 31 36.54 -2.73 17.87
N GLY A 32 35.32 -2.20 18.15
CA GLY A 32 34.15 -3.01 18.44
C GLY A 32 33.70 -3.84 17.22
N GLY A 33 33.14 -5.00 17.47
CA GLY A 33 32.58 -5.84 16.41
C GLY A 33 31.31 -5.24 15.80
N ARG A 34 31.06 -5.48 14.51
CA ARG A 34 29.82 -5.10 13.84
C ARG A 34 28.66 -5.91 14.45
N GLY A 35 27.46 -5.27 14.56
CA GLY A 35 26.23 -5.94 14.97
C GLY A 35 25.79 -7.01 13.97
N ASP A 36 25.05 -7.98 14.46
CA ASP A 36 24.41 -9.02 13.66
C ASP A 36 22.97 -9.18 14.17
N MET A 37 21.98 -9.10 13.29
CA MET A 37 20.55 -9.21 13.63
C MET A 37 20.19 -10.55 14.30
N ALA A 38 21.00 -11.58 14.13
CA ALA A 38 20.82 -12.84 14.84
C ALA A 38 21.27 -12.77 16.33
N PHE A 39 21.89 -11.66 16.75
CA PHE A 39 22.45 -11.51 18.08
C PHE A 39 22.28 -10.10 18.62
N LYS A 40 21.75 -9.93 19.84
CA LYS A 40 21.54 -8.65 20.54
C LYS A 40 20.84 -7.57 19.69
N ASP A 41 19.79 -7.93 19.00
CA ASP A 41 18.99 -7.00 18.16
C ASP A 41 19.84 -6.25 17.13
N GLY A 42 20.98 -6.82 16.72
CA GLY A 42 21.85 -6.23 15.73
C GLY A 42 22.76 -5.11 16.24
N ASP A 43 22.86 -4.90 17.55
CA ASP A 43 23.67 -3.80 18.10
C ASP A 43 25.17 -4.03 17.86
N GLY A 44 25.91 -2.97 17.52
CA GLY A 44 27.36 -2.96 17.38
C GLY A 44 28.08 -3.05 18.73
N GLY A 45 29.22 -3.77 18.79
CA GLY A 45 30.04 -3.85 19.96
C GLY A 45 30.75 -2.54 20.30
N ALA A 46 30.98 -2.26 21.58
CA ALA A 46 31.79 -1.12 22.00
C ALA A 46 33.27 -1.26 21.60
N GLY A 47 33.93 -0.17 21.32
CA GLY A 47 35.38 -0.10 21.15
C GLY A 47 36.10 -0.29 22.48
N GLY A 48 37.30 -0.88 22.45
CA GLY A 48 38.15 -0.98 23.63
C GLY A 48 38.81 0.33 24.00
N ASP A 49 39.11 0.49 25.30
CA ASP A 49 39.81 1.69 25.76
C ASP A 49 41.30 1.66 25.38
N GLY A 50 41.91 2.85 25.20
CA GLY A 50 43.33 3.02 25.00
C GLY A 50 44.10 2.82 26.29
N GLY A 51 45.34 2.28 26.21
CA GLY A 51 46.18 2.08 27.36
C GLY A 51 46.84 3.37 27.88
N ASP A 52 47.22 3.36 29.13
CA ASP A 52 47.98 4.46 29.75
C ASP A 52 49.45 4.37 29.40
N PRO A 53 50.18 5.56 29.29
CA PRO A 53 51.63 5.57 29.10
C PRO A 53 52.35 5.00 30.29
N GLY A 54 53.45 4.27 30.04
CA GLY A 54 54.35 3.79 31.07
C GLY A 54 55.08 4.92 31.79
N ALA A 55 55.20 4.81 33.11
CA ALA A 55 56.05 5.76 33.88
C ALA A 55 57.51 5.60 33.51
N GLY A 56 58.23 6.70 33.49
CA GLY A 56 59.69 6.71 33.33
C GLY A 56 60.37 6.03 34.50
N GLY A 57 61.43 5.28 34.23
CA GLY A 57 62.24 4.63 35.25
C GLY A 57 62.95 5.63 36.18
N LYS A 58 63.12 5.26 37.42
CA LYS A 58 63.89 6.07 38.38
C LYS A 58 65.37 6.17 37.95
N GLY A 59 65.99 7.34 38.08
CA GLY A 59 67.42 7.47 37.91
C GLY A 59 68.23 6.67 38.94
N GLY A 60 69.35 6.17 38.54
CA GLY A 60 70.30 5.47 39.43
C GLY A 60 70.84 6.39 40.52
N ALA A 61 71.13 5.81 41.70
CA ALA A 61 71.81 6.53 42.78
C ALA A 61 73.22 6.93 42.34
N GLY A 62 73.67 8.09 42.79
CA GLY A 62 75.08 8.45 42.66
C GLY A 62 76.03 7.56 43.45
N GLY A 63 77.25 7.35 42.95
CA GLY A 63 78.22 6.55 43.60
C GLY A 63 78.82 7.22 44.87
N ALA A 64 79.23 6.40 45.86
CA ALA A 64 79.87 6.89 47.03
C ALA A 64 81.32 7.38 46.76
N GLY A 65 81.67 8.52 47.26
CA GLY A 65 83.04 9.10 47.19
C GLY A 65 83.25 10.15 48.26
N ALA A 66 84.30 11.00 48.13
CA ALA A 66 84.55 12.12 49.05
C ALA A 66 83.38 13.11 49.04
N THR A 67 82.73 13.22 47.92
CA THR A 67 81.41 13.75 47.73
C THR A 67 80.56 12.69 46.95
N GLU A 68 79.37 12.48 47.40
CA GLU A 68 78.47 11.50 46.79
C GLU A 68 78.05 12.06 45.37
N GLY A 69 78.05 11.17 44.38
CA GLY A 69 77.60 11.52 43.04
C GLY A 69 76.09 11.88 43.00
N VAL A 70 75.71 12.67 42.08
CA VAL A 70 74.29 13.09 41.90
C VAL A 70 73.46 11.90 41.48
N THR A 71 72.26 11.74 42.04
CA THR A 71 71.27 10.77 41.57
C THR A 71 70.85 11.14 40.15
N GLY A 72 70.85 10.15 39.28
CA GLY A 72 70.38 10.34 37.88
C GLY A 72 68.95 10.86 37.77
N ALA A 73 68.65 11.56 36.74
CA ALA A 73 67.30 12.08 36.49
C ALA A 73 66.31 10.89 36.26
N THR A 74 65.11 11.03 36.75
CA THR A 74 64.01 10.08 36.42
C THR A 74 63.75 10.18 34.92
N GLY A 75 63.56 9.01 34.26
CA GLY A 75 63.22 8.96 32.84
C GLY A 75 61.91 9.70 32.53
N ALA A 76 61.84 10.26 31.35
CA ALA A 76 60.63 10.95 30.94
C ALA A 76 59.44 10.00 30.85
N THR A 77 58.28 10.39 31.39
CA THR A 77 57.00 9.76 31.09
C THR A 77 56.67 10.08 29.61
N VAL A 78 56.28 9.03 28.83
CA VAL A 78 55.89 9.23 27.43
C VAL A 78 54.60 10.05 27.44
N HIS A 79 54.57 11.14 26.68
CA HIS A 79 53.38 11.99 26.54
C HIS A 79 52.44 11.50 25.43
N SER A 80 52.57 10.24 24.97
CA SER A 80 51.68 9.62 24.01
C SER A 80 50.88 8.51 24.71
N GLY A 81 49.56 8.70 24.78
CA GLY A 81 48.63 7.67 25.28
C GLY A 81 48.06 6.80 24.13
N GLY A 82 47.44 5.72 24.46
CA GLY A 82 46.70 4.93 23.53
C GLY A 82 45.35 5.59 23.22
N ASN A 83 44.98 5.62 21.96
CA ASN A 83 43.66 6.12 21.55
C ASN A 83 42.59 5.04 21.80
N GLY A 84 41.36 5.46 22.08
CA GLY A 84 40.21 4.55 22.18
C GLY A 84 39.89 3.92 20.84
N GLY A 85 39.43 2.68 20.85
CA GLY A 85 38.99 1.95 19.67
C GLY A 85 37.64 2.45 19.17
N LYS A 86 37.41 2.35 17.88
CA LYS A 86 36.12 2.71 17.26
C LYS A 86 35.03 1.72 17.70
N GLY A 87 33.81 2.20 17.98
CA GLY A 87 32.62 1.37 18.15
C GLY A 87 32.25 0.64 16.86
N GLY A 88 31.69 -0.54 16.98
CA GLY A 88 31.17 -1.32 15.84
C GLY A 88 29.85 -0.76 15.33
N ASN A 89 29.59 -0.83 14.04
CA ASN A 89 28.33 -0.40 13.47
C ASN A 89 27.21 -1.38 13.84
N GLY A 90 25.99 -0.86 14.02
CA GLY A 90 24.78 -1.67 14.10
C GLY A 90 24.51 -2.40 12.78
N ALA A 91 23.79 -3.49 12.84
CA ALA A 91 23.35 -4.24 11.67
C ALA A 91 22.09 -3.60 11.06
N ASP A 92 21.98 -3.64 9.74
CA ASP A 92 20.75 -3.30 9.05
C ASP A 92 19.71 -4.40 9.27
N ALA A 93 18.44 -4.01 9.45
CA ALA A 93 17.35 -4.96 9.59
C ALA A 93 17.09 -5.70 8.28
N THR A 94 16.84 -6.99 8.36
CA THR A 94 16.58 -7.87 7.19
C THR A 94 15.16 -8.41 7.17
N VAL A 95 14.43 -8.31 8.28
CA VAL A 95 13.02 -8.73 8.39
C VAL A 95 12.14 -7.52 8.21
N ALA A 96 11.12 -7.62 7.38
CA ALA A 96 10.19 -6.53 7.09
C ALA A 96 9.66 -5.88 8.38
N GLY A 97 9.71 -4.55 8.44
CA GLY A 97 9.28 -3.74 9.59
C GLY A 97 10.19 -3.81 10.81
N ALA A 98 11.28 -4.60 10.78
CA ALA A 98 12.21 -4.67 11.90
C ALA A 98 13.11 -3.43 11.99
N ASN A 99 13.50 -3.09 13.22
CA ASN A 99 14.37 -1.94 13.48
C ASN A 99 15.84 -2.29 13.18
N GLY A 100 16.62 -1.29 12.74
CA GLY A 100 18.07 -1.41 12.62
C GLY A 100 18.75 -1.46 14.01
N GLY A 101 19.89 -2.18 14.10
CA GLY A 101 20.70 -2.26 15.31
C GLY A 101 21.39 -0.93 15.64
N LYS A 102 21.63 -0.68 16.91
CA LYS A 102 22.36 0.53 17.37
C LYS A 102 23.86 0.41 17.09
N GLY A 103 24.53 1.54 16.83
CA GLY A 103 25.97 1.62 16.81
C GLY A 103 26.59 1.45 18.21
N GLY A 104 27.73 0.76 18.30
CA GLY A 104 28.48 0.62 19.53
C GLY A 104 29.19 1.90 19.93
N ALA A 105 29.37 2.13 21.23
CA ALA A 105 30.14 3.29 21.71
C ALA A 105 31.62 3.16 21.33
N GLY A 106 32.28 4.30 21.08
CA GLY A 106 33.75 4.37 20.98
C GLY A 106 34.40 4.17 22.35
N GLY A 107 35.59 3.55 22.35
CA GLY A 107 36.41 3.39 23.58
C GLY A 107 37.04 4.71 24.01
N ASN A 108 37.32 4.85 25.28
CA ASN A 108 38.00 6.03 25.83
C ASN A 108 39.48 6.06 25.45
N GLY A 109 40.09 7.26 25.34
CA GLY A 109 41.53 7.43 25.31
C GLY A 109 42.15 7.10 26.69
N GLY A 110 43.43 6.66 26.71
CA GLY A 110 44.19 6.55 27.95
C GLY A 110 44.46 7.93 28.57
N LEU A 111 45.36 8.04 29.57
CA LEU A 111 45.71 9.34 30.21
C LEU A 111 46.03 10.42 29.18
N VAL A 112 46.67 10.01 28.09
CA VAL A 112 47.00 10.88 26.92
C VAL A 112 46.58 10.14 25.70
N GLY A 113 45.54 10.53 25.03
CA GLY A 113 45.03 9.89 23.82
C GLY A 113 43.61 10.34 23.50
N ASP A 114 43.22 10.17 22.27
CA ASP A 114 41.90 10.57 21.77
C ASP A 114 40.89 9.47 22.05
N GLY A 115 39.61 9.84 22.29
CA GLY A 115 38.51 8.93 22.35
C GLY A 115 38.19 8.36 20.95
N GLY A 116 37.79 7.09 20.91
CA GLY A 116 37.36 6.40 19.70
C GLY A 116 36.02 6.95 19.17
N ALA A 117 35.79 6.92 17.88
CA ALA A 117 34.51 7.27 17.27
C ALA A 117 33.43 6.25 17.66
N GLY A 118 32.19 6.68 17.86
CA GLY A 118 31.03 5.81 17.94
C GLY A 118 30.75 5.09 16.61
N GLY A 119 30.17 3.90 16.65
CA GLY A 119 29.71 3.17 15.48
C GLY A 119 28.39 3.76 14.92
N ASP A 120 28.17 3.63 13.63
CA ASP A 120 26.92 4.08 13.00
C ASP A 120 25.77 3.11 13.34
N GLY A 121 24.53 3.60 13.43
CA GLY A 121 23.33 2.77 13.56
C GLY A 121 23.01 2.07 12.24
N GLY A 122 22.42 0.89 12.30
CA GLY A 122 21.90 0.16 11.14
C GLY A 122 20.57 0.72 10.67
N SER A 123 20.23 0.52 9.41
CA SER A 123 18.95 0.96 8.82
C SER A 123 17.81 0.04 9.24
N GLY A 124 16.62 0.60 9.41
CA GLY A 124 15.37 -0.16 9.55
C GLY A 124 14.99 -0.83 8.23
N ALA A 125 14.32 -1.98 8.30
CA ALA A 125 13.80 -2.65 7.12
C ALA A 125 12.50 -2.02 6.65
N ALA A 126 12.24 -2.10 5.33
CA ALA A 126 10.95 -1.71 4.79
C ALA A 126 9.83 -2.59 5.36
N GLY A 127 8.64 -2.01 5.50
CA GLY A 127 7.43 -2.75 5.84
C GLY A 127 7.04 -3.74 4.75
N ALA A 128 6.40 -4.85 5.11
CA ALA A 128 5.83 -5.77 4.13
C ALA A 128 4.62 -5.13 3.45
N ASN A 129 4.43 -5.41 2.17
CA ASN A 129 3.21 -5.05 1.46
C ASN A 129 2.02 -5.85 2.01
N GLY A 130 0.80 -5.30 1.85
CA GLY A 130 -0.41 -6.06 2.11
C GLY A 130 -0.40 -7.37 1.32
N ALA A 131 -0.61 -8.48 2.00
CA ALA A 131 -0.40 -9.81 1.41
C ALA A 131 -1.57 -10.28 0.56
N ASN A 132 -2.80 -9.92 0.94
CA ASN A 132 -4.02 -10.40 0.32
C ASN A 132 -4.77 -9.26 -0.36
N VAL A 133 -5.11 -9.47 -1.60
CA VAL A 133 -6.13 -8.70 -2.32
C VAL A 133 -7.48 -9.02 -1.65
N GLY A 134 -8.38 -8.04 -1.56
CA GLY A 134 -9.73 -8.30 -1.08
C GLY A 134 -10.39 -9.37 -1.96
N GLU A 135 -11.16 -10.27 -1.36
CA GLU A 135 -11.89 -11.29 -2.13
C GLU A 135 -12.98 -10.63 -2.98
N ASP A 136 -13.21 -11.17 -4.16
CA ASP A 136 -14.29 -10.71 -5.04
C ASP A 136 -15.65 -11.08 -4.42
N GLY A 137 -16.65 -10.21 -4.62
CA GLY A 137 -18.02 -10.50 -4.24
C GLY A 137 -18.59 -11.66 -5.04
N ALA A 138 -19.40 -12.51 -4.41
CA ALA A 138 -20.07 -13.61 -5.10
C ALA A 138 -21.10 -13.09 -6.11
N ASP A 139 -21.23 -13.77 -7.25
CA ASP A 139 -22.25 -13.46 -8.25
C ASP A 139 -23.66 -13.75 -7.73
N GLY A 140 -24.65 -12.97 -8.13
CA GLY A 140 -26.05 -13.24 -7.91
C GLY A 140 -26.47 -14.49 -8.69
N THR A 141 -27.12 -15.45 -8.02
CA THR A 141 -27.43 -16.77 -8.62
C THR A 141 -28.81 -16.88 -9.24
N LEU A 142 -29.80 -16.13 -8.72
CA LEU A 142 -31.18 -16.15 -9.22
C LEU A 142 -31.84 -14.78 -9.03
N SER A 143 -32.70 -14.38 -9.97
CA SER A 143 -33.56 -13.21 -9.82
C SER A 143 -34.41 -13.36 -8.53
N GLY A 144 -34.27 -12.41 -7.61
CA GLY A 144 -34.99 -12.43 -6.33
C GLY A 144 -34.32 -13.24 -5.21
N GLN A 145 -33.17 -13.86 -5.43
CA GLN A 145 -32.37 -14.46 -4.37
C GLN A 145 -31.02 -13.72 -4.22
N PRO A 146 -30.57 -13.47 -2.98
CA PRO A 146 -29.26 -12.85 -2.76
C PRO A 146 -28.14 -13.76 -3.26
N GLY A 147 -27.05 -13.18 -3.77
CA GLY A 147 -25.82 -13.92 -4.00
C GLY A 147 -25.31 -14.53 -2.70
N GLU A 148 -24.75 -15.75 -2.76
CA GLU A 148 -24.12 -16.34 -1.58
C GLU A 148 -22.81 -15.60 -1.27
N GLY A 149 -22.71 -15.05 -0.08
CA GLY A 149 -21.56 -14.33 0.44
C GLY A 149 -21.82 -13.96 1.91
N SER A 150 -20.79 -13.70 2.70
CA SER A 150 -20.98 -13.34 4.11
C SER A 150 -21.65 -11.96 4.22
N GLU A 151 -22.59 -11.80 5.16
CA GLU A 151 -23.35 -10.56 5.42
C GLU A 151 -22.49 -9.37 5.91
N ALA A 152 -21.16 -9.49 5.90
CA ALA A 152 -20.26 -8.45 6.32
C ALA A 152 -19.60 -7.81 5.09
N ASN A 153 -19.69 -6.49 4.96
CA ASN A 153 -18.69 -5.75 4.19
C ASN A 153 -17.31 -6.29 4.58
N GLY A 154 -16.45 -6.60 3.63
CA GLY A 154 -15.13 -7.13 3.88
C GLY A 154 -14.51 -6.53 5.12
N GLY A 155 -14.06 -7.37 6.06
CA GLY A 155 -13.47 -6.92 7.32
C GLY A 155 -12.29 -5.99 7.05
N GLN A 156 -12.02 -5.02 7.94
CA GLN A 156 -10.78 -4.27 7.88
C GLN A 156 -9.60 -5.24 7.94
N GLY A 157 -8.69 -5.15 6.98
CA GLY A 157 -7.39 -5.78 7.07
C GLY A 157 -6.78 -5.47 8.43
N GLY A 158 -6.17 -6.46 9.08
CA GLY A 158 -5.59 -6.28 10.42
C GLY A 158 -4.57 -5.15 10.41
N VAL A 159 -4.56 -4.33 11.45
CA VAL A 159 -3.50 -3.34 11.66
C VAL A 159 -2.23 -4.11 11.93
N GLY A 160 -1.27 -4.05 11.00
CA GLY A 160 0.00 -4.74 11.13
C GLY A 160 0.77 -4.24 12.35
N GLY A 161 0.73 -5.00 13.42
CA GLY A 161 1.72 -4.89 14.47
C GLY A 161 2.79 -5.94 14.19
N GLY A 162 3.90 -5.58 13.55
CA GLY A 162 5.05 -6.46 13.41
C GLY A 162 4.83 -7.78 12.63
N GLY A 163 3.72 -7.96 11.96
CA GLY A 163 3.36 -9.11 11.15
C GLY A 163 2.71 -8.67 9.83
N ALA A 164 2.54 -9.59 8.89
CA ALA A 164 1.78 -9.34 7.66
C ALA A 164 0.39 -8.78 8.02
N GLY A 165 -0.11 -7.83 7.21
CA GLY A 165 -1.48 -7.35 7.30
C GLY A 165 -2.47 -8.51 7.30
N GLY A 166 -3.58 -8.39 8.03
CA GLY A 166 -4.62 -9.44 8.07
C GLY A 166 -5.30 -9.58 6.71
N ALA A 167 -5.84 -10.75 6.39
CA ALA A 167 -6.59 -10.98 5.17
C ALA A 167 -7.76 -10.01 5.05
N GLY A 168 -8.03 -9.49 3.85
CA GLY A 168 -9.25 -8.77 3.52
C GLY A 168 -10.45 -9.68 3.80
N GLY A 169 -11.54 -9.10 4.28
CA GLY A 169 -12.75 -9.88 4.51
C GLY A 169 -13.40 -10.27 3.18
N ASP A 170 -14.17 -11.35 3.21
CA ASP A 170 -14.98 -11.79 2.09
C ASP A 170 -15.94 -10.71 1.63
N GLY A 171 -16.27 -10.68 0.36
CA GLY A 171 -17.30 -9.82 -0.19
C GLY A 171 -18.65 -10.07 0.50
N GLY A 172 -19.41 -9.00 0.77
CA GLY A 172 -20.71 -9.09 1.41
C GLY A 172 -21.72 -9.84 0.52
N ALA A 173 -22.73 -10.44 1.15
CA ALA A 173 -23.87 -11.00 0.46
C ALA A 173 -24.58 -9.91 -0.35
N GLY A 174 -25.01 -10.27 -1.56
CA GLY A 174 -25.85 -9.41 -2.38
C GLY A 174 -27.14 -9.06 -1.64
N SER A 175 -27.66 -7.85 -1.89
CA SER A 175 -28.91 -7.39 -1.31
C SER A 175 -30.09 -8.28 -1.77
N SER A 176 -30.97 -8.61 -0.83
CA SER A 176 -32.01 -9.63 -0.92
C SER A 176 -33.14 -9.39 -1.92
N ALA A 177 -33.21 -8.26 -2.62
CA ALA A 177 -34.42 -7.93 -3.35
C ALA A 177 -34.44 -8.41 -4.81
N LEU A 178 -33.33 -8.58 -5.50
CA LEU A 178 -33.28 -8.86 -6.95
C LEU A 178 -32.04 -9.66 -7.39
N GLY A 179 -31.44 -10.50 -6.55
CA GLY A 179 -30.25 -11.28 -6.93
C GLY A 179 -29.03 -10.43 -7.27
N SER A 180 -28.79 -9.38 -6.49
CA SER A 180 -27.61 -8.51 -6.63
C SER A 180 -26.31 -9.29 -6.35
N GLY A 181 -25.22 -8.91 -7.00
CA GLY A 181 -23.90 -9.43 -6.69
C GLY A 181 -23.44 -8.96 -5.30
N GLY A 182 -22.54 -9.73 -4.68
CA GLY A 182 -21.87 -9.35 -3.43
C GLY A 182 -20.82 -8.25 -3.64
N ASN A 183 -20.59 -7.43 -2.63
CA ASN A 183 -19.53 -6.42 -2.68
C ASN A 183 -18.14 -7.05 -2.52
N GLY A 184 -17.13 -6.48 -3.16
CA GLY A 184 -15.75 -6.92 -3.01
C GLY A 184 -15.20 -6.63 -1.61
N GLY A 185 -14.29 -7.50 -1.15
CA GLY A 185 -13.58 -7.35 0.11
C GLY A 185 -12.54 -6.24 0.07
N ARG A 186 -12.18 -5.71 1.23
CA ARG A 186 -11.11 -4.72 1.36
C ARG A 186 -9.74 -5.38 1.23
N GLY A 187 -8.78 -4.75 0.54
CA GLY A 187 -7.40 -5.18 0.52
C GLY A 187 -6.68 -5.01 1.87
N ASP A 188 -5.67 -5.83 2.13
CA ASP A 188 -4.82 -5.74 3.33
C ASP A 188 -4.03 -4.44 3.38
N ALA A 189 -3.83 -3.94 4.59
CA ALA A 189 -2.92 -2.82 4.83
C ALA A 189 -1.45 -3.23 4.67
N GLY A 190 -0.61 -2.33 4.18
CA GLY A 190 0.84 -2.45 4.23
C GLY A 190 1.35 -2.29 5.67
N GLN A 191 2.50 -2.90 5.94
CA GLN A 191 3.17 -2.80 7.24
C GLN A 191 4.03 -1.53 7.32
N ALA A 192 4.12 -0.93 8.52
CA ALA A 192 5.04 0.19 8.76
C ALA A 192 6.50 -0.26 8.61
N GLY A 193 7.36 0.65 8.15
CA GLY A 193 8.80 0.48 8.10
C GLY A 193 9.42 0.48 9.50
N GLY A 194 10.53 -0.25 9.65
CA GLY A 194 11.30 -0.29 10.90
C GLY A 194 12.07 1.00 11.17
N ALA A 195 12.28 1.35 12.42
CA ALA A 195 13.12 2.49 12.81
C ALA A 195 14.60 2.25 12.49
N GLY A 196 15.34 3.30 12.14
CA GLY A 196 16.80 3.26 12.07
C GLY A 196 17.42 3.14 13.47
N GLY A 197 18.52 2.42 13.58
CA GLY A 197 19.27 2.31 14.83
C GLY A 197 19.97 3.63 15.19
N ALA A 198 20.06 3.95 16.48
CA ALA A 198 20.80 5.13 16.93
C ALA A 198 22.32 4.95 16.72
N GLY A 199 23.04 6.05 16.45
CA GLY A 199 24.50 6.07 16.41
C GLY A 199 25.10 5.87 17.82
N GLY A 200 26.24 5.19 17.92
CA GLY A 200 26.96 5.03 19.16
C GLY A 200 27.62 6.33 19.64
N ALA A 201 27.73 6.52 20.96
CA ALA A 201 28.44 7.68 21.50
C ALA A 201 29.95 7.61 21.19
N GLY A 202 30.60 8.76 21.03
CA GLY A 202 32.05 8.86 20.96
C GLY A 202 32.68 8.62 22.33
N GLY A 203 33.87 8.00 22.36
CA GLY A 203 34.64 7.76 23.59
C GLY A 203 35.24 9.08 24.13
N ALA A 204 35.46 9.14 25.46
CA ALA A 204 36.08 10.30 26.07
C ALA A 204 37.56 10.41 25.68
N GLY A 205 38.08 11.61 25.53
CA GLY A 205 39.51 11.89 25.43
C GLY A 205 40.23 11.74 26.78
N GLY A 206 41.54 11.58 26.74
CA GLY A 206 42.38 11.39 27.93
C GLY A 206 42.32 12.53 28.92
N SER A 207 42.53 12.29 30.22
CA SER A 207 42.40 13.26 31.27
C SER A 207 43.55 14.28 31.30
N VAL A 208 44.70 13.95 30.71
CA VAL A 208 45.87 14.85 30.59
C VAL A 208 45.88 15.57 29.26
N SER A 209 45.59 14.90 28.17
CA SER A 209 45.38 15.48 26.85
C SER A 209 44.72 14.45 25.95
N GLY A 210 43.94 14.90 25.00
CA GLY A 210 43.23 14.13 24.01
C GLY A 210 41.84 14.67 23.75
N ASP A 211 41.37 14.55 22.50
CA ASP A 211 40.07 15.00 22.05
C ASP A 211 39.03 13.88 22.26
N GLY A 212 37.79 14.26 22.53
CA GLY A 212 36.68 13.33 22.55
C GLY A 212 36.40 12.81 21.15
N GLY A 213 36.10 11.50 21.06
CA GLY A 213 35.71 10.89 19.78
C GLY A 213 34.37 11.40 19.26
N PRO A 214 34.15 11.49 17.93
CA PRO A 214 32.86 11.85 17.37
C PRO A 214 31.81 10.77 17.63
N GLY A 215 30.55 11.17 17.79
CA GLY A 215 29.39 10.27 17.81
C GLY A 215 29.14 9.63 16.43
N GLY A 216 28.65 8.43 16.42
CA GLY A 216 28.23 7.70 15.21
C GLY A 216 26.95 8.28 14.62
N LYS A 217 26.70 8.06 13.34
CA LYS A 217 25.48 8.48 12.63
C LYS A 217 24.30 7.61 13.00
N GLY A 218 23.10 8.13 13.04
CA GLY A 218 21.85 7.35 13.10
C GLY A 218 21.60 6.62 11.79
N GLY A 219 21.02 5.43 11.87
CA GLY A 219 20.56 4.66 10.71
C GLY A 219 19.30 5.24 10.10
N ALA A 220 19.07 5.02 8.81
CA ALA A 220 17.84 5.44 8.14
C ALA A 220 16.64 4.60 8.60
N GLY A 221 15.44 5.21 8.62
CA GLY A 221 14.16 4.50 8.77
C GLY A 221 13.84 3.68 7.51
N GLY A 222 13.15 2.57 7.70
CA GLY A 222 12.64 1.76 6.58
C GLY A 222 11.39 2.38 5.98
N ALA A 223 11.18 2.24 4.68
CA ALA A 223 9.94 2.67 4.02
C ALA A 223 8.74 1.83 4.48
N GLY A 224 7.54 2.41 4.46
CA GLY A 224 6.30 1.68 4.65
C GLY A 224 5.99 0.71 3.50
N GLY A 225 5.31 -0.40 3.78
CA GLY A 225 4.83 -1.34 2.78
C GLY A 225 3.59 -0.82 2.06
N ALA A 226 3.38 -1.15 0.80
CA ALA A 226 2.17 -0.79 0.07
C ALA A 226 0.95 -1.60 0.53
N GLY A 227 -0.24 -0.98 0.49
CA GLY A 227 -1.50 -1.67 0.70
C GLY A 227 -1.86 -2.58 -0.47
N ALA A 228 -2.60 -3.65 -0.23
CA ALA A 228 -3.13 -4.54 -1.27
C ALA A 228 -4.39 -3.96 -1.92
N SER A 229 -4.73 -4.40 -3.12
CA SER A 229 -5.92 -3.97 -3.84
C SER A 229 -7.20 -4.49 -3.18
N GLY A 230 -8.30 -3.75 -3.35
CA GLY A 230 -9.65 -4.22 -3.02
C GLY A 230 -10.13 -5.31 -3.99
N GLY A 231 -11.04 -6.17 -3.57
CA GLY A 231 -11.68 -7.18 -4.40
C GLY A 231 -12.72 -6.58 -5.35
N GLY A 232 -13.00 -7.24 -6.45
CA GLY A 232 -14.05 -6.83 -7.38
C GLY A 232 -15.46 -7.11 -6.83
N GLY A 233 -16.45 -6.35 -7.27
CA GLY A 233 -17.86 -6.63 -6.98
C GLY A 233 -18.35 -7.84 -7.79
N GLY A 234 -19.24 -8.65 -7.22
CA GLY A 234 -19.88 -9.77 -7.88
C GLY A 234 -20.89 -9.30 -8.91
N LYS A 235 -21.18 -10.11 -9.92
CA LYS A 235 -22.17 -9.81 -10.96
C LYS A 235 -23.58 -9.95 -10.43
N GLY A 236 -24.50 -9.10 -10.90
CA GLY A 236 -25.93 -9.25 -10.66
C GLY A 236 -26.47 -10.49 -11.37
N ALA A 237 -27.45 -11.19 -10.75
CA ALA A 237 -28.12 -12.34 -11.37
C ALA A 237 -28.90 -11.91 -12.60
N SER A 238 -28.92 -12.76 -13.63
CA SER A 238 -29.82 -12.56 -14.76
C SER A 238 -31.26 -12.80 -14.33
N GLY A 239 -32.19 -11.96 -14.86
CA GLY A 239 -33.61 -12.18 -14.65
C GLY A 239 -34.06 -13.52 -15.21
N ALA A 240 -35.03 -14.17 -14.54
CA ALA A 240 -35.57 -15.43 -15.04
C ALA A 240 -36.30 -15.23 -16.37
N ASP A 241 -36.03 -16.09 -17.37
CA ASP A 241 -36.80 -16.15 -18.59
C ASP A 241 -38.23 -16.61 -18.23
N SER A 242 -39.23 -15.72 -18.32
CA SER A 242 -40.59 -16.12 -18.17
C SER A 242 -41.24 -16.27 -19.54
N ALA A 243 -42.00 -17.34 -19.72
CA ALA A 243 -42.80 -17.53 -20.92
C ALA A 243 -43.94 -16.49 -21.06
N GLU A 244 -44.20 -15.73 -20.02
CA GLU A 244 -45.16 -14.62 -19.99
C GLU A 244 -44.40 -13.28 -20.01
N ALA A 245 -45.03 -12.25 -20.57
CA ALA A 245 -44.47 -10.96 -20.96
C ALA A 245 -43.75 -10.14 -19.84
N VAL A 246 -43.56 -10.71 -18.67
CA VAL A 246 -42.92 -10.09 -17.53
C VAL A 246 -41.83 -11.05 -16.98
N GLY A 247 -40.69 -11.13 -17.67
CA GLY A 247 -39.49 -11.76 -17.08
C GLY A 247 -39.03 -11.00 -15.84
N GLY A 248 -38.24 -11.65 -14.96
CA GLY A 248 -37.62 -10.96 -13.82
C GLY A 248 -36.61 -9.90 -14.26
N ALA A 249 -36.56 -8.79 -13.56
CA ALA A 249 -35.48 -7.80 -13.75
C ALA A 249 -34.11 -8.40 -13.42
N GLY A 250 -33.06 -7.93 -14.09
CA GLY A 250 -31.67 -8.26 -13.73
C GLY A 250 -31.30 -7.70 -12.36
N GLY A 251 -30.47 -8.42 -11.61
CA GLY A 251 -29.93 -7.97 -10.33
C GLY A 251 -28.84 -6.90 -10.51
N LYS A 252 -28.69 -5.99 -9.53
CA LYS A 252 -27.60 -5.01 -9.50
C LYS A 252 -26.25 -5.76 -9.32
N GLY A 253 -25.17 -5.27 -9.98
CA GLY A 253 -23.81 -5.69 -9.68
C GLY A 253 -23.37 -5.23 -8.28
N GLY A 254 -22.51 -5.99 -7.63
CA GLY A 254 -21.91 -5.62 -6.35
C GLY A 254 -20.87 -4.51 -6.48
N ASP A 255 -20.72 -3.69 -5.47
CA ASP A 255 -19.70 -2.63 -5.47
C ASP A 255 -18.29 -3.22 -5.26
N GLY A 256 -17.27 -2.56 -5.84
CA GLY A 256 -15.86 -2.93 -5.64
C GLY A 256 -15.38 -2.63 -4.23
N GLY A 257 -14.47 -3.45 -3.71
CA GLY A 257 -13.85 -3.26 -2.40
C GLY A 257 -12.84 -2.11 -2.39
N VAL A 258 -12.67 -1.49 -1.23
CA VAL A 258 -11.68 -0.42 -1.02
C VAL A 258 -10.28 -1.01 -0.95
N GLY A 259 -9.28 -0.34 -1.52
CA GLY A 259 -7.87 -0.71 -1.41
C GLY A 259 -7.35 -0.63 0.02
N GLY A 260 -6.36 -1.46 0.37
CA GLY A 260 -5.67 -1.41 1.65
C GLY A 260 -4.86 -0.12 1.83
N VAL A 261 -4.75 0.39 3.05
CA VAL A 261 -3.91 1.55 3.32
C VAL A 261 -2.42 1.22 3.21
N GLY A 262 -1.59 2.16 2.79
CA GLY A 262 -0.13 2.04 2.84
C GLY A 262 0.40 2.11 4.27
N GLY A 263 1.49 1.41 4.57
CA GLY A 263 2.16 1.50 5.87
C GLY A 263 2.94 2.80 6.02
N ASP A 264 3.06 3.29 7.24
CA ASP A 264 3.90 4.47 7.52
C ASP A 264 5.39 4.16 7.38
N GLY A 265 6.20 5.15 7.01
CA GLY A 265 7.65 5.07 7.03
C GLY A 265 8.19 5.05 8.45
N GLY A 266 9.24 4.25 8.69
CA GLY A 266 9.92 4.20 9.97
C GLY A 266 10.72 5.46 10.29
N PRO A 267 10.83 5.90 11.55
CA PRO A 267 11.67 7.05 11.90
C PRO A 267 13.16 6.75 11.70
N GLY A 268 13.94 7.76 11.35
CA GLY A 268 15.39 7.70 11.35
C GLY A 268 15.95 7.61 12.78
N GLY A 269 17.07 6.91 12.95
CA GLY A 269 17.76 6.80 14.24
C GLY A 269 18.49 8.11 14.61
N ASP A 270 18.59 8.39 15.91
CA ASP A 270 19.33 9.56 16.40
C ASP A 270 20.84 9.40 16.19
N GLY A 271 21.54 10.51 16.00
CA GLY A 271 23.00 10.57 15.99
C GLY A 271 23.57 10.38 17.40
N GLY A 272 24.72 9.70 17.52
CA GLY A 272 25.39 9.49 18.80
C GLY A 272 25.96 10.78 19.39
N ALA A 273 26.02 10.88 20.72
CA ALA A 273 26.67 11.99 21.39
C ALA A 273 28.19 12.01 21.11
N GLY A 274 28.79 13.18 21.01
CA GLY A 274 30.24 13.34 20.98
C GLY A 274 30.87 13.01 22.34
N GLY A 275 32.08 12.44 22.34
CA GLY A 275 32.80 12.09 23.56
C GLY A 275 33.25 13.32 24.33
N ALA A 276 33.28 13.23 25.68
CA ALA A 276 33.82 14.26 26.55
C ALA A 276 35.33 14.41 26.37
N ALA A 277 35.87 15.62 26.58
CA ALA A 277 37.32 15.86 26.57
C ALA A 277 37.70 16.77 27.74
N PRO A 278 38.16 16.19 28.87
CA PRO A 278 38.54 16.98 30.03
C PRO A 278 39.69 17.95 29.77
N ALA A 279 40.56 17.67 28.82
CA ALA A 279 41.76 18.42 28.50
C ALA A 279 41.93 18.67 26.98
N GLY A 280 40.95 18.45 26.16
CA GLY A 280 40.96 18.62 24.69
C GLY A 280 39.65 19.18 24.18
N GLN A 281 39.36 18.96 22.88
CA GLN A 281 38.11 19.33 22.29
C GLN A 281 37.06 18.22 22.45
N VAL A 282 35.84 18.62 22.82
CA VAL A 282 34.69 17.69 22.89
C VAL A 282 34.42 17.15 21.50
N GLY A 283 34.18 15.86 21.37
CA GLY A 283 33.84 15.23 20.12
C GLY A 283 32.55 15.79 19.53
N SER A 284 32.47 15.83 18.20
CA SER A 284 31.25 16.27 17.51
C SER A 284 30.12 15.24 17.69
N HIS A 285 28.89 15.72 17.78
CA HIS A 285 27.71 14.83 17.72
C HIS A 285 27.57 14.19 16.32
N GLY A 286 27.12 12.96 16.29
CA GLY A 286 26.71 12.30 15.03
C GLY A 286 25.46 12.93 14.45
N VAL A 287 25.27 12.84 13.14
CA VAL A 287 24.03 13.29 12.47
C VAL A 287 22.95 12.23 12.62
N GLY A 288 21.70 12.66 12.76
CA GLY A 288 20.55 11.76 12.74
C GLY A 288 20.37 11.07 11.38
N GLY A 289 19.75 9.91 11.34
CA GLY A 289 19.34 9.22 10.12
C GLY A 289 18.09 9.83 9.51
N VAL A 290 17.92 9.73 8.22
CA VAL A 290 16.69 10.15 7.53
C VAL A 290 15.51 9.25 7.89
N GLY A 291 14.29 9.79 7.90
CA GLY A 291 13.06 9.00 8.02
C GLY A 291 12.78 8.19 6.74
N GLY A 292 12.11 7.07 6.85
CA GLY A 292 11.64 6.27 5.71
C GLY A 292 10.40 6.89 5.07
N ASP A 293 10.22 6.70 3.77
CA ASP A 293 9.03 7.14 3.06
C ASP A 293 7.80 6.30 3.43
N GLY A 294 6.59 6.89 3.35
CA GLY A 294 5.34 6.15 3.48
C GLY A 294 5.10 5.18 2.32
N GLY A 295 4.39 4.09 2.56
CA GLY A 295 3.97 3.14 1.55
C GLY A 295 2.74 3.61 0.77
N LEU A 296 2.62 3.26 -0.50
CA LEU A 296 1.47 3.58 -1.34
C LEU A 296 0.20 2.88 -0.85
N GLY A 297 -0.96 3.54 -0.98
CA GLY A 297 -2.25 2.88 -0.81
C GLY A 297 -2.51 1.85 -1.92
N GLY A 298 -3.27 0.82 -1.61
CA GLY A 298 -3.70 -0.20 -2.58
C GLY A 298 -4.77 0.34 -3.53
N ALA A 299 -4.90 -0.22 -4.72
CA ALA A 299 -5.96 0.15 -5.66
C ALA A 299 -7.33 -0.30 -5.17
N GLY A 300 -8.40 0.45 -5.52
CA GLY A 300 -9.78 0.01 -5.32
C GLY A 300 -10.18 -1.11 -6.28
N GLY A 301 -11.08 -1.99 -5.87
CA GLY A 301 -11.63 -3.05 -6.72
C GLY A 301 -12.68 -2.50 -7.70
N ASN A 302 -12.87 -3.17 -8.84
CA ASN A 302 -13.89 -2.78 -9.81
C ASN A 302 -15.28 -3.16 -9.33
N GLY A 303 -16.30 -2.37 -9.72
CA GLY A 303 -17.70 -2.75 -9.54
C GLY A 303 -18.09 -3.93 -10.43
N GLY A 304 -19.01 -4.78 -9.96
CA GLY A 304 -19.57 -5.89 -10.72
C GLY A 304 -20.58 -5.44 -11.77
N ASP A 305 -20.73 -6.17 -12.87
CA ASP A 305 -21.71 -5.89 -13.90
C ASP A 305 -23.14 -6.19 -13.44
N GLY A 306 -24.10 -5.41 -13.90
CA GLY A 306 -25.53 -5.67 -13.71
C GLY A 306 -26.01 -6.90 -14.51
N GLY A 307 -26.96 -7.65 -13.94
CA GLY A 307 -27.57 -8.81 -14.60
C GLY A 307 -28.51 -8.43 -15.76
N HIS A 308 -28.62 -9.30 -16.75
CA HIS A 308 -29.60 -9.15 -17.83
C HIS A 308 -31.00 -9.54 -17.35
N GLY A 309 -32.04 -8.93 -17.85
CA GLY A 309 -33.41 -9.25 -17.42
C GLY A 309 -34.49 -8.53 -18.22
N SER A 310 -35.77 -8.63 -17.79
CA SER A 310 -36.88 -7.83 -18.40
C SER A 310 -36.50 -6.36 -18.49
N ASP A 311 -35.99 -5.81 -17.39
CA ASP A 311 -35.14 -4.63 -17.36
C ASP A 311 -33.73 -5.07 -16.93
N GLY A 312 -32.68 -4.48 -17.49
CA GLY A 312 -31.30 -4.77 -17.07
C GLY A 312 -31.04 -4.23 -15.67
N GLY A 313 -30.24 -4.97 -14.88
CA GLY A 313 -29.76 -4.49 -13.57
C GLY A 313 -28.66 -3.47 -13.73
N ASP A 314 -28.54 -2.56 -12.78
CA ASP A 314 -27.47 -1.55 -12.76
C ASP A 314 -26.11 -2.19 -12.47
N GLY A 315 -25.03 -1.58 -12.96
CA GLY A 315 -23.67 -1.93 -12.57
C GLY A 315 -23.36 -1.49 -11.14
N GLY A 316 -22.46 -2.20 -10.46
CA GLY A 316 -21.93 -1.82 -9.16
C GLY A 316 -20.92 -0.69 -9.25
N ASP A 317 -20.78 0.09 -8.20
CA ASP A 317 -19.80 1.17 -8.13
C ASP A 317 -18.36 0.62 -7.94
N GLY A 318 -17.36 1.33 -8.46
CA GLY A 318 -15.96 1.01 -8.23
C GLY A 318 -15.51 1.41 -6.83
N GLY A 319 -14.59 0.63 -6.24
CA GLY A 319 -14.03 0.89 -4.91
C GLY A 319 -13.01 2.04 -4.92
N ASP A 320 -12.89 2.73 -3.80
CA ASP A 320 -11.89 3.78 -3.61
C ASP A 320 -10.48 3.18 -3.40
N PRO A 321 -9.41 3.88 -3.81
CA PRO A 321 -8.04 3.50 -3.47
C PRO A 321 -7.82 3.67 -1.95
N GLY A 322 -6.91 2.88 -1.40
CA GLY A 322 -6.45 3.03 -0.02
C GLY A 322 -5.63 4.32 0.15
N ALA A 323 -5.66 4.89 1.35
CA ALA A 323 -4.80 6.03 1.68
C ALA A 323 -3.32 5.65 1.65
N GLY A 324 -2.44 6.57 1.25
CA GLY A 324 -1.00 6.43 1.38
C GLY A 324 -0.54 6.54 2.83
N GLY A 325 0.58 5.90 3.18
CA GLY A 325 1.21 6.00 4.49
C GLY A 325 1.97 7.32 4.66
N LEU A 326 2.17 7.73 5.91
CA LEU A 326 2.95 8.91 6.26
C LEU A 326 4.46 8.63 6.21
N GLY A 327 5.25 9.63 5.86
CA GLY A 327 6.70 9.57 5.95
C GLY A 327 7.18 9.58 7.41
N GLY A 328 8.19 8.77 7.73
CA GLY A 328 8.80 8.72 9.05
C GLY A 328 9.58 10.00 9.39
N LEU A 329 9.65 10.36 10.65
CA LEU A 329 10.43 11.51 11.10
C LEU A 329 11.93 11.23 10.98
N GLY A 330 12.73 12.24 10.59
CA GLY A 330 14.18 12.16 10.64
C GLY A 330 14.69 12.11 12.09
N GLY A 331 15.83 11.46 12.34
CA GLY A 331 16.47 11.36 13.65
C GLY A 331 17.14 12.67 14.10
N ASP A 332 17.32 12.83 15.40
CA ASP A 332 17.98 14.02 16.00
C ASP A 332 19.49 13.93 15.90
N SER A 333 20.16 15.04 15.63
CA SER A 333 21.63 15.13 15.54
C SER A 333 22.30 15.58 16.84
N GLY A 334 21.57 15.67 17.95
CA GLY A 334 22.10 16.06 19.27
C GLY A 334 22.55 17.53 19.39
N ASN A 335 22.61 18.27 18.30
CA ASN A 335 22.93 19.71 18.25
C ASN A 335 21.69 20.58 17.97
N GLY A 336 20.51 20.01 18.10
CA GLY A 336 19.24 20.68 17.82
C GLY A 336 18.82 20.68 16.35
N THR A 337 19.59 20.00 15.47
CA THR A 337 19.19 19.78 14.08
C THR A 337 18.63 18.37 13.93
N ARG A 338 17.58 18.24 13.14
CA ARG A 338 16.96 16.95 12.80
C ARG A 338 17.27 16.60 11.35
N ALA A 339 17.48 15.33 11.08
CA ALA A 339 17.59 14.83 9.71
C ALA A 339 16.26 14.99 8.95
N ALA A 340 16.30 14.89 7.63
CA ALA A 340 15.08 14.96 6.82
C ALA A 340 14.10 13.85 7.20
N SER A 341 12.81 14.21 7.25
CA SER A 341 11.73 13.24 7.33
C SER A 341 11.55 12.56 5.97
N GLY A 342 11.00 11.34 5.97
CA GLY A 342 10.53 10.68 4.78
C GLY A 342 9.36 11.44 4.14
N VAL A 343 9.04 11.09 2.91
CA VAL A 343 7.93 11.69 2.15
C VAL A 343 6.66 10.90 2.42
N ASP A 344 5.54 11.61 2.61
CA ASP A 344 4.22 10.99 2.66
C ASP A 344 3.91 10.39 1.30
N ALA A 345 3.37 9.17 1.27
CA ALA A 345 2.90 8.58 0.03
C ALA A 345 1.64 9.28 -0.46
N SER A 346 1.50 9.41 -1.78
CA SER A 346 0.24 9.89 -2.35
C SER A 346 -0.87 8.87 -2.13
N ASP A 347 -2.07 9.33 -1.82
CA ASP A 347 -3.25 8.49 -1.60
C ASP A 347 -3.60 7.67 -2.86
N HIS A 348 -3.20 8.13 -4.04
CA HIS A 348 -3.57 7.51 -5.30
C HIS A 348 -2.61 7.92 -6.41
N GLY A 349 -2.21 6.95 -7.20
CA GLY A 349 -1.61 7.14 -8.51
C GLY A 349 -2.68 7.09 -9.61
N PRO A 350 -2.37 7.49 -10.85
CA PRO A 350 -3.28 7.31 -11.99
C PRO A 350 -3.73 5.85 -12.10
N GLY A 351 -5.03 5.59 -12.16
CA GLY A 351 -5.60 4.25 -12.30
C GLY A 351 -5.62 3.41 -11.03
N SER A 352 -5.47 4.02 -9.83
CA SER A 352 -5.49 3.31 -8.56
C SER A 352 -6.88 3.10 -7.96
N GLY A 353 -7.92 3.72 -8.50
CA GLY A 353 -9.32 3.48 -8.13
C GLY A 353 -9.96 2.36 -8.95
N GLY A 354 -11.07 1.81 -8.46
CA GLY A 354 -11.86 0.83 -9.19
C GLY A 354 -12.77 1.49 -10.25
N ASN A 355 -12.95 0.83 -11.37
CA ASN A 355 -13.92 1.25 -12.38
C ASN A 355 -15.32 0.83 -11.98
N GLY A 356 -16.34 1.57 -12.44
CA GLY A 356 -17.74 1.17 -12.32
C GLY A 356 -18.05 -0.07 -13.19
N GLY A 357 -18.92 -0.94 -12.72
CA GLY A 357 -19.44 -2.07 -13.48
C GLY A 357 -20.42 -1.63 -14.57
N ASN A 358 -20.55 -2.41 -15.62
CA ASN A 358 -21.48 -2.11 -16.71
C ASN A 358 -22.92 -2.43 -16.32
N GLY A 359 -23.88 -1.66 -16.83
CA GLY A 359 -25.30 -1.99 -16.74
C GLY A 359 -25.67 -3.23 -17.56
N GLY A 360 -26.61 -4.02 -17.07
CA GLY A 360 -27.16 -5.18 -17.78
C GLY A 360 -28.08 -4.77 -18.92
N ASN A 361 -28.18 -5.59 -19.97
CA ASN A 361 -29.09 -5.32 -21.08
C ASN A 361 -30.53 -5.69 -20.74
N GLY A 362 -31.49 -4.91 -21.25
CA GLY A 362 -32.91 -5.24 -21.25
C GLY A 362 -33.22 -6.40 -22.19
N ALA A 363 -34.22 -7.21 -21.82
CA ALA A 363 -34.66 -8.32 -22.64
C ALA A 363 -35.47 -7.87 -23.87
N GLN A 364 -35.38 -8.65 -24.95
CA GLN A 364 -36.27 -8.48 -26.09
C GLN A 364 -37.67 -8.99 -25.74
N ALA A 365 -38.67 -8.29 -26.26
CA ALA A 365 -40.05 -8.74 -26.07
C ALA A 365 -40.32 -10.07 -26.78
N SER A 366 -40.85 -11.05 -26.04
CA SER A 366 -41.20 -12.40 -26.54
C SER A 366 -42.65 -12.54 -26.97
N VAL A 367 -43.51 -11.64 -26.55
CA VAL A 367 -44.95 -11.64 -26.85
C VAL A 367 -45.28 -10.56 -27.90
N ALA A 368 -46.09 -10.92 -28.87
CA ALA A 368 -46.50 -10.03 -29.94
C ALA A 368 -47.07 -8.69 -29.40
N GLY A 369 -46.50 -7.58 -29.89
CA GLY A 369 -46.85 -6.24 -29.43
C GLY A 369 -46.27 -5.85 -28.09
N GLY A 370 -45.48 -6.76 -27.44
CA GLY A 370 -44.79 -6.44 -26.18
C GLY A 370 -43.67 -5.43 -26.34
N ALA A 371 -43.45 -4.60 -25.33
CA ALA A 371 -42.33 -3.66 -25.31
C ALA A 371 -41.02 -4.40 -24.88
N GLY A 372 -39.90 -3.98 -25.46
CA GLY A 372 -38.58 -4.40 -24.99
C GLY A 372 -38.25 -3.79 -23.62
N GLY A 373 -37.42 -4.50 -22.81
CA GLY A 373 -36.97 -4.04 -21.52
C GLY A 373 -35.94 -2.91 -21.61
N ASN A 374 -35.83 -2.12 -20.56
CA ASN A 374 -34.81 -1.06 -20.49
C ASN A 374 -33.45 -1.66 -20.16
N GLY A 375 -32.36 -1.03 -20.63
CA GLY A 375 -31.02 -1.32 -20.14
C GLY A 375 -30.78 -0.72 -18.75
N GLY A 376 -30.00 -1.39 -17.93
CA GLY A 376 -29.57 -0.87 -16.61
C GLY A 376 -28.50 0.20 -16.75
N ASP A 377 -28.39 1.04 -15.75
CA ASP A 377 -27.37 2.09 -15.71
C ASP A 377 -25.97 1.50 -15.41
N GLY A 378 -24.91 2.12 -15.90
CA GLY A 378 -23.53 1.80 -15.53
C GLY A 378 -23.21 2.33 -14.12
N GLY A 379 -22.41 1.59 -13.36
CA GLY A 379 -21.93 2.00 -12.04
C GLY A 379 -20.92 3.13 -12.12
N ASN A 380 -20.84 3.92 -11.07
CA ASN A 380 -19.85 4.98 -10.99
C ASN A 380 -18.47 4.41 -10.68
N ALA A 381 -17.41 5.13 -11.07
CA ALA A 381 -16.05 4.83 -10.62
C ALA A 381 -15.86 5.25 -9.15
N GLY A 382 -14.83 4.64 -8.50
CA GLY A 382 -14.28 5.16 -7.26
C GLY A 382 -13.65 6.54 -7.45
N ARG A 383 -12.83 7.01 -6.50
CA ARG A 383 -12.16 8.34 -6.61
C ARG A 383 -11.32 8.50 -7.86
N VAL A 384 -10.69 7.40 -8.32
CA VAL A 384 -9.90 7.32 -9.55
C VAL A 384 -10.34 6.09 -10.33
N GLY A 385 -10.81 6.25 -11.54
CA GLY A 385 -11.30 5.16 -12.39
C GLY A 385 -12.36 5.62 -13.38
N ASP A 386 -12.73 4.77 -14.32
CA ASP A 386 -13.72 5.07 -15.33
C ASP A 386 -15.10 4.57 -14.92
N GLY A 387 -16.15 5.34 -15.24
CA GLY A 387 -17.53 4.92 -15.06
C GLY A 387 -17.90 3.75 -15.97
N GLY A 388 -18.76 2.85 -15.51
CA GLY A 388 -19.29 1.73 -16.30
C GLY A 388 -20.20 2.17 -17.42
N ALA A 389 -20.26 1.42 -18.51
CA ALA A 389 -21.20 1.69 -19.61
C ALA A 389 -22.62 1.32 -19.22
N GLY A 390 -23.62 2.06 -19.69
CA GLY A 390 -25.03 1.71 -19.58
C GLY A 390 -25.36 0.50 -20.48
N GLY A 391 -26.30 -0.34 -20.02
CA GLY A 391 -26.83 -1.47 -20.79
C GLY A 391 -27.71 -1.05 -21.94
N ASN A 392 -27.81 -1.87 -22.98
CA ASN A 392 -28.70 -1.60 -24.11
C ASN A 392 -30.14 -1.96 -23.78
N GLY A 393 -31.10 -1.19 -24.30
CA GLY A 393 -32.52 -1.55 -24.29
C GLY A 393 -32.82 -2.72 -25.23
N GLY A 394 -33.79 -3.56 -24.86
CA GLY A 394 -34.27 -4.66 -25.68
C GLY A 394 -35.22 -4.19 -26.79
N ASP A 395 -35.32 -4.98 -27.86
CA ASP A 395 -36.23 -4.69 -28.97
C ASP A 395 -37.69 -5.01 -28.62
N GLY A 396 -38.63 -4.22 -29.09
CA GLY A 396 -40.05 -4.50 -29.04
C GLY A 396 -40.46 -5.60 -30.03
N ALA A 397 -41.43 -6.43 -29.66
CA ALA A 397 -41.93 -7.49 -30.52
C ALA A 397 -42.88 -6.94 -31.61
N ALA A 398 -42.88 -7.62 -32.74
CA ALA A 398 -43.86 -7.31 -33.79
C ALA A 398 -45.30 -7.58 -33.30
N GLY A 399 -46.22 -6.74 -33.72
CA GLY A 399 -47.64 -6.93 -33.47
C GLY A 399 -48.17 -8.21 -34.12
N ALA A 400 -49.15 -8.88 -33.50
CA ALA A 400 -49.81 -10.02 -34.08
C ALA A 400 -50.64 -9.61 -35.30
N ASN A 401 -50.64 -10.46 -36.32
CA ASN A 401 -51.53 -10.24 -37.48
C ASN A 401 -52.99 -10.46 -37.08
N GLY A 402 -53.93 -9.76 -37.76
CA GLY A 402 -55.36 -10.01 -37.60
C GLY A 402 -55.66 -11.48 -37.84
N ALA A 403 -56.35 -12.12 -36.89
CA ALA A 403 -56.57 -13.56 -36.90
C ALA A 403 -57.73 -13.98 -37.82
N ASN A 404 -58.77 -13.14 -37.90
CA ASN A 404 -59.99 -13.52 -38.63
C ASN A 404 -60.20 -12.62 -39.84
N SER A 405 -60.38 -13.21 -41.01
CA SER A 405 -60.86 -12.54 -42.18
C SER A 405 -62.33 -12.14 -41.98
N GLY A 406 -62.70 -11.01 -42.55
CA GLY A 406 -64.10 -10.57 -42.52
C GLY A 406 -65.03 -11.65 -43.07
N ALA A 407 -66.17 -11.83 -42.44
CA ALA A 407 -67.20 -12.76 -42.94
C ALA A 407 -67.65 -12.41 -44.36
N PRO A 408 -67.83 -13.36 -45.24
CA PRO A 408 -68.38 -13.10 -46.53
C PRO A 408 -69.78 -12.51 -46.39
N GLY A 409 -70.13 -11.62 -47.30
CA GLY A 409 -71.51 -11.05 -47.42
C GLY A 409 -72.51 -12.16 -47.70
N SER A 410 -73.74 -12.01 -47.21
CA SER A 410 -74.84 -12.92 -47.56
C SER A 410 -75.39 -12.68 -48.95
N ASP A 411 -75.63 -13.78 -49.70
CA ASP A 411 -76.20 -13.72 -51.00
C ASP A 411 -77.62 -13.08 -50.98
N ALA A 412 -77.99 -12.38 -52.04
CA ALA A 412 -79.30 -11.77 -52.11
C ALA A 412 -80.38 -12.86 -52.23
N LEU A 413 -81.38 -12.79 -51.38
CA LEU A 413 -82.50 -13.75 -51.33
C LEU A 413 -83.65 -13.39 -52.30
N ALA A 414 -83.70 -12.22 -52.88
CA ALA A 414 -84.71 -11.77 -53.75
C ALA A 414 -84.12 -11.26 -55.11
N LEU A 415 -84.84 -11.59 -56.23
CA LEU A 415 -84.44 -11.21 -57.59
C LEU A 415 -84.21 -9.70 -57.72
N GLY A 416 -83.05 -9.35 -58.25
CA GLY A 416 -82.67 -7.93 -58.46
C GLY A 416 -82.13 -7.16 -57.25
N GLN A 417 -82.00 -7.80 -56.17
CA GLN A 417 -81.37 -7.23 -54.94
C GLN A 417 -79.86 -7.37 -54.97
N PRO A 418 -79.14 -6.38 -54.46
CA PRO A 418 -77.69 -6.48 -54.33
C PRO A 418 -77.33 -7.49 -53.25
N GLY A 419 -76.24 -8.24 -53.41
CA GLY A 419 -75.68 -9.08 -52.38
C GLY A 419 -75.12 -8.24 -51.25
N GLY A 420 -75.00 -8.82 -50.03
CA GLY A 420 -74.48 -8.16 -48.86
C GLY A 420 -72.99 -7.84 -48.99
N ASN A 421 -72.54 -6.79 -48.33
CA ASN A 421 -71.10 -6.44 -48.24
C ASN A 421 -70.40 -7.47 -47.41
N GLY A 422 -69.14 -7.78 -47.75
CA GLY A 422 -68.27 -8.55 -46.91
C GLY A 422 -67.92 -7.77 -45.65
N GLY A 423 -67.76 -8.50 -44.54
CA GLY A 423 -67.35 -7.94 -43.25
C GLY A 423 -65.89 -7.45 -43.27
N GLN A 424 -65.53 -6.62 -42.33
CA GLN A 424 -64.12 -6.24 -42.12
C GLN A 424 -63.36 -7.39 -41.50
N GLY A 425 -62.11 -7.62 -41.91
CA GLY A 425 -61.19 -8.49 -41.21
C GLY A 425 -60.66 -7.78 -39.95
N ASP A 426 -60.15 -8.62 -39.02
CA ASP A 426 -59.55 -8.14 -37.79
C ASP A 426 -58.35 -7.23 -38.09
N ALA A 427 -58.20 -6.14 -37.32
CA ALA A 427 -57.03 -5.30 -37.38
C ALA A 427 -55.79 -6.04 -36.82
N GLY A 428 -54.64 -5.85 -37.42
CA GLY A 428 -53.38 -6.27 -36.84
C GLY A 428 -53.07 -5.48 -35.58
N GLN A 429 -52.35 -6.10 -34.66
CA GLN A 429 -51.90 -5.47 -33.45
C GLN A 429 -50.75 -4.51 -33.74
N ALA A 430 -50.62 -3.42 -32.96
CA ALA A 430 -49.44 -2.54 -33.00
C ALA A 430 -48.19 -3.29 -32.53
N GLY A 431 -47.03 -2.98 -33.08
CA GLY A 431 -45.76 -3.46 -32.59
C GLY A 431 -45.41 -2.79 -31.25
N GLY A 432 -44.64 -3.52 -30.43
CA GLY A 432 -44.15 -3.04 -29.14
C GLY A 432 -43.08 -1.95 -29.31
N ALA A 433 -42.97 -1.07 -28.32
CA ALA A 433 -41.89 -0.10 -28.26
C ALA A 433 -40.55 -0.81 -27.92
N GLY A 434 -39.44 -0.27 -28.41
CA GLY A 434 -38.11 -0.66 -27.95
C GLY A 434 -37.82 -0.10 -26.53
N GLY A 435 -37.03 -0.80 -25.74
CA GLY A 435 -36.60 -0.34 -24.44
C GLY A 435 -35.59 0.81 -24.53
N ALA A 436 -35.53 1.63 -23.49
CA ALA A 436 -34.50 2.68 -23.40
C ALA A 436 -33.14 2.05 -23.07
N GLY A 437 -32.04 2.68 -23.55
CA GLY A 437 -30.70 2.35 -23.08
C GLY A 437 -30.44 2.98 -21.73
N GLY A 438 -29.66 2.32 -20.88
CA GLY A 438 -29.23 2.81 -19.58
C GLY A 438 -28.23 3.97 -19.69
N ALA A 439 -28.13 4.78 -18.64
CA ALA A 439 -27.13 5.83 -18.56
C ALA A 439 -25.74 5.24 -18.31
N GLY A 440 -24.68 5.95 -18.75
CA GLY A 440 -23.32 5.61 -18.34
C GLY A 440 -23.04 6.13 -16.94
N GLY A 441 -22.22 5.42 -16.17
CA GLY A 441 -21.77 5.79 -14.84
C GLY A 441 -20.81 6.99 -14.87
N ALA A 442 -20.71 7.69 -13.75
CA ALA A 442 -19.78 8.81 -13.61
C ALA A 442 -18.34 8.33 -13.49
N GLY A 443 -17.39 9.05 -14.09
CA GLY A 443 -15.97 8.86 -13.87
C GLY A 443 -15.55 9.35 -12.48
N GLY A 444 -14.35 8.94 -12.04
CA GLY A 444 -13.82 9.22 -10.72
C GLY A 444 -13.67 10.72 -10.43
N SER A 445 -13.87 11.11 -9.19
CA SER A 445 -13.85 12.51 -8.77
C SER A 445 -12.48 13.19 -8.88
N VAL A 446 -11.41 12.44 -8.93
CA VAL A 446 -10.02 12.90 -9.08
C VAL A 446 -9.55 12.74 -10.52
N SER A 447 -9.80 11.58 -11.13
CA SER A 447 -9.51 11.29 -12.54
C SER A 447 -10.31 10.08 -12.99
N GLY A 448 -10.68 10.06 -14.27
CA GLY A 448 -11.39 9.00 -14.95
C GLY A 448 -12.45 9.56 -15.89
N ASP A 449 -12.80 8.78 -16.90
CA ASP A 449 -13.80 9.10 -17.90
C ASP A 449 -15.18 8.58 -17.48
N GLY A 450 -16.24 9.31 -17.84
CA GLY A 450 -17.61 8.83 -17.68
C GLY A 450 -17.89 7.67 -18.64
N GLY A 451 -18.69 6.70 -18.19
CA GLY A 451 -19.13 5.57 -19.01
C GLY A 451 -20.03 6.01 -20.17
N ALA A 452 -20.03 5.25 -21.27
CA ALA A 452 -20.93 5.47 -22.38
C ALA A 452 -22.36 5.07 -22.03
N GLY A 453 -23.36 5.83 -22.48
CA GLY A 453 -24.76 5.41 -22.38
C GLY A 453 -25.05 4.21 -23.28
N GLY A 454 -25.99 3.36 -22.87
CA GLY A 454 -26.48 2.23 -23.68
C GLY A 454 -27.35 2.70 -24.85
N ASN A 455 -27.43 1.86 -25.88
CA ASN A 455 -28.31 2.12 -27.03
C ASN A 455 -29.76 1.75 -26.71
N GLY A 456 -30.74 2.52 -27.19
CA GLY A 456 -32.17 2.13 -27.15
C GLY A 456 -32.45 0.95 -28.08
N GLY A 457 -33.39 0.09 -27.69
CA GLY A 457 -33.88 -1.00 -28.54
C GLY A 457 -34.75 -0.52 -29.71
N ALA A 458 -34.84 -1.32 -30.75
CA ALA A 458 -35.73 -1.04 -31.88
C ALA A 458 -37.19 -1.30 -31.53
N GLY A 459 -38.11 -0.49 -32.06
CA GLY A 459 -39.56 -0.78 -31.99
C GLY A 459 -39.94 -1.93 -32.91
N GLY A 460 -40.91 -2.76 -32.50
CA GLY A 460 -41.47 -3.86 -33.29
C GLY A 460 -42.35 -3.34 -34.43
N ASN A 461 -42.40 -4.09 -35.52
CA ASN A 461 -43.30 -3.78 -36.63
C ASN A 461 -44.77 -4.04 -36.25
N GLY A 462 -45.71 -3.25 -36.75
CA GLY A 462 -47.14 -3.53 -36.58
C GLY A 462 -47.55 -4.80 -37.32
N GLY A 463 -48.51 -5.55 -36.76
CA GLY A 463 -49.12 -6.72 -37.42
C GLY A 463 -49.95 -6.33 -38.61
N VAL A 464 -50.02 -7.22 -39.59
CA VAL A 464 -50.85 -7.02 -40.80
C VAL A 464 -52.31 -7.32 -40.48
N GLY A 465 -53.25 -6.43 -40.87
CA GLY A 465 -54.66 -6.69 -40.73
C GLY A 465 -55.12 -7.88 -41.57
N ALA A 466 -56.11 -8.61 -41.08
CA ALA A 466 -56.71 -9.68 -41.84
C ALA A 466 -57.52 -9.18 -43.05
N SER A 467 -57.64 -9.99 -44.09
CA SER A 467 -58.38 -9.64 -45.28
C SER A 467 -59.86 -9.41 -44.98
N GLY A 468 -60.49 -8.42 -45.65
CA GLY A 468 -61.90 -8.28 -45.60
C GLY A 468 -62.62 -9.44 -46.27
N GLY A 469 -63.85 -9.74 -45.84
CA GLY A 469 -64.70 -10.76 -46.44
C GLY A 469 -65.10 -10.41 -47.88
N ALA A 470 -65.24 -11.42 -48.74
CA ALA A 470 -65.73 -11.20 -50.10
C ALA A 470 -67.17 -10.73 -50.06
N GLY A 471 -67.52 -9.76 -50.93
CA GLY A 471 -68.92 -9.40 -51.14
C GLY A 471 -69.72 -10.57 -51.76
N ALA A 472 -70.98 -10.69 -51.37
CA ALA A 472 -71.85 -11.74 -51.88
C ALA A 472 -72.36 -11.38 -53.32
N ARG A 473 -72.83 -12.42 -54.04
CA ARG A 473 -73.41 -12.24 -55.36
C ARG A 473 -74.78 -11.63 -55.22
N GLY A 474 -75.12 -10.69 -56.11
CA GLY A 474 -76.48 -10.27 -56.32
C GLY A 474 -77.32 -11.37 -56.95
N ALA A 475 -78.61 -11.41 -56.68
CA ALA A 475 -79.51 -12.33 -57.36
C ALA A 475 -79.63 -11.99 -58.84
N ASN A 476 -79.49 -13.04 -59.69
CA ASN A 476 -79.68 -12.85 -61.12
C ASN A 476 -81.09 -12.37 -61.43
N GLY A 477 -81.28 -11.36 -62.33
CA GLY A 477 -82.55 -11.01 -62.87
C GLY A 477 -83.09 -12.16 -63.76
N ILE A 478 -84.40 -12.35 -63.79
CA ILE A 478 -85.01 -13.27 -64.75
C ILE A 478 -84.97 -12.56 -66.12
N ASP A 479 -84.28 -13.19 -67.08
CA ASP A 479 -84.41 -12.76 -68.45
C ASP A 479 -85.89 -12.91 -68.83
N SER A 480 -86.58 -11.78 -69.05
CA SER A 480 -87.90 -11.84 -69.59
C SER A 480 -87.80 -12.30 -71.04
N ILE A 481 -88.17 -13.58 -71.28
CA ILE A 481 -88.39 -14.07 -72.57
C ILE A 481 -89.76 -13.51 -72.97
N GLY A 482 -89.75 -12.52 -73.85
CA GLY A 482 -90.91 -12.06 -74.52
C GLY A 482 -91.06 -12.70 -75.86
#